data_f6dbd198713960a6d6a7fdaaf077ceec
#
_entry.id   f6dbd198713960a6d6a7fdaaf077ceec
#
_cell.length_a   1.000
_cell.length_b   1.000
_cell.length_c   1.000
_cell.angle_alpha   90.00
_cell.angle_beta   90.00
_cell.angle_gamma   90.00
#
_symmetry.space_group_name_H-M   'P 1'
#
loop_
_entity.id
_entity.type
_entity.pdbx_description
1 polymer ?
#
loop_
_entity_poly.entity_id
_entity_poly.type
_entity_poly.pdbx_seq_one_letter_code
_entity_poly.pdbx_strand_id
1 'polypeptide(L)'
;MLPAVLVSVLLATCGVWWGLTIIAWITWEKRFESPTKSADSLQDTEKKPTWKSKLVDAIEFGAPTVLAVGLAVDGFTGRALLSAAGWSIPVPFSEGFQILGTVLLFAGLPLFTAGAYLTGRYVYSRPPTDRPLLQKGPYRFIRHPIYLAFMLVAVGFILLALNLVMLPLVYMFTAITYPKQEEPELIKLYGGAYREYQQRTGRFLPKFRRG
;
A
#
# COMPACT_ATOMS: atom_id res chain seq x y z
N MET A 1 20.26 2.15 19.54
CA MET A 1 19.08 2.83 18.94
C MET A 1 19.57 4.01 18.12
N LEU A 2 18.99 4.23 16.97
CA LEU A 2 19.22 5.44 16.20
C LEU A 2 18.84 6.66 17.04
N PRO A 3 19.51 7.82 16.85
CA PRO A 3 19.14 9.05 17.55
C PRO A 3 17.66 9.38 17.37
N ALA A 4 16.96 9.72 18.44
CA ALA A 4 15.50 9.98 18.41
C ALA A 4 15.12 11.03 17.37
N VAL A 5 15.91 12.09 17.24
CA VAL A 5 15.70 13.13 16.23
C VAL A 5 15.76 12.55 14.80
N LEU A 6 16.72 11.67 14.51
CA LEU A 6 16.82 11.03 13.18
C LEU A 6 15.60 10.16 12.90
N VAL A 7 15.16 9.36 13.86
CA VAL A 7 13.95 8.53 13.72
C VAL A 7 12.72 9.40 13.47
N SER A 8 12.58 10.50 14.20
CA SER A 8 11.46 11.44 14.04
C SER A 8 11.46 12.12 12.67
N VAL A 9 12.64 12.53 12.17
CA VAL A 9 12.79 13.10 10.82
C VAL A 9 12.41 12.08 9.75
N LEU A 10 12.86 10.83 9.89
CA LEU A 10 12.53 9.75 8.95
C LEU A 10 11.03 9.44 8.95
N LEU A 11 10.42 9.33 10.14
CA LEU A 11 8.98 9.10 10.27
C LEU A 11 8.16 10.23 9.65
N ALA A 12 8.53 11.49 9.93
CA ALA A 12 7.85 12.64 9.38
C ALA A 12 7.97 12.71 7.85
N THR A 13 9.18 12.58 7.31
CA THR A 13 9.41 12.66 5.85
C THR A 13 8.74 11.51 5.10
N CYS A 14 8.86 10.30 5.59
CA CYS A 14 8.22 9.14 4.97
C CYS A 14 6.69 9.20 5.11
N GLY A 15 6.17 9.67 6.26
CA GLY A 15 4.74 9.86 6.48
C GLY A 15 4.14 10.92 5.56
N VAL A 16 4.82 12.05 5.38
CA VAL A 16 4.40 13.09 4.42
C VAL A 16 4.43 12.56 2.99
N TRP A 17 5.50 11.88 2.58
CA TRP A 17 5.55 11.27 1.25
C TRP A 17 4.39 10.30 1.03
N TRP A 18 4.16 9.39 1.99
CA TRP A 18 3.04 8.46 1.95
C TRP A 18 1.70 9.19 1.80
N GLY A 19 1.42 10.15 2.67
CA GLY A 19 0.19 10.93 2.66
C GLY A 19 -0.04 11.67 1.33
N LEU A 20 0.99 12.33 0.79
CA LEU A 20 0.92 13.02 -0.50
C LEU A 20 0.65 12.05 -1.66
N THR A 21 1.26 10.86 -1.65
CA THR A 21 1.05 9.87 -2.70
C THR A 21 -0.37 9.28 -2.64
N ILE A 22 -0.90 9.03 -1.44
CA ILE A 22 -2.29 8.60 -1.24
C ILE A 22 -3.27 9.67 -1.71
N ILE A 23 -3.08 10.93 -1.32
CA ILE A 23 -3.93 12.04 -1.76
C ILE A 23 -3.89 12.16 -3.29
N ALA A 24 -2.72 12.11 -3.89
CA ALA A 24 -2.58 12.15 -5.34
C ALA A 24 -3.30 10.99 -6.01
N TRP A 25 -3.22 9.78 -5.46
CA TRP A 25 -3.91 8.60 -5.98
C TRP A 25 -5.44 8.74 -5.87
N ILE A 26 -5.97 9.09 -4.70
CA ILE A 26 -7.41 9.28 -4.50
C ILE A 26 -7.97 10.41 -5.38
N THR A 27 -7.25 11.51 -5.51
CA THR A 27 -7.68 12.64 -6.38
C THR A 27 -7.65 12.25 -7.85
N TRP A 28 -6.68 11.44 -8.27
CA TRP A 28 -6.60 10.92 -9.62
C TRP A 28 -7.74 9.95 -9.92
N GLU A 29 -7.99 8.98 -9.04
CA GLU A 29 -9.09 8.03 -9.17
C GLU A 29 -10.43 8.74 -9.32
N LYS A 30 -10.74 9.69 -8.43
CA LYS A 30 -11.97 10.51 -8.52
C LYS A 30 -12.08 11.33 -9.81
N ARG A 31 -10.97 11.85 -10.33
CA ARG A 31 -10.97 12.64 -11.56
C ARG A 31 -11.34 11.82 -12.80
N PHE A 32 -11.02 10.54 -12.81
CA PHE A 32 -11.29 9.64 -13.93
C PHE A 32 -12.51 8.73 -13.72
N GLU A 33 -13.12 8.75 -12.52
CA GLU A 33 -14.41 8.12 -12.26
C GLU A 33 -15.60 8.93 -12.78
N SER A 34 -15.44 10.16 -13.23
CA SER A 34 -16.52 11.01 -13.75
C SER A 34 -16.53 11.08 -15.29
N PRO A 35 -17.63 11.36 -15.96
CA PRO A 35 -18.99 10.84 -15.85
C PRO A 35 -19.44 10.15 -17.15
N THR A 36 -19.28 8.88 -17.27
CA THR A 36 -20.06 8.13 -18.27
C THR A 36 -21.22 7.38 -17.60
N LYS A 37 -21.91 8.09 -16.72
CA LYS A 37 -23.28 7.73 -16.33
C LYS A 37 -24.25 8.35 -17.34
N SER A 38 -24.13 7.95 -18.60
CA SER A 38 -25.22 8.10 -19.57
C SER A 38 -25.19 6.85 -20.43
N ALA A 39 -26.12 6.05 -20.17
CA ALA A 39 -26.78 5.07 -20.96
C ALA A 39 -26.98 3.79 -20.16
N ASP A 40 -28.18 3.63 -19.77
CA ASP A 40 -28.98 2.42 -19.69
C ASP A 40 -28.26 1.14 -20.11
N SER A 41 -28.49 0.14 -19.29
CA SER A 41 -28.19 -1.27 -19.51
C SER A 41 -26.78 -1.70 -19.08
N LEU A 42 -26.61 -1.80 -17.80
CA LEU A 42 -26.09 -2.99 -17.13
C LEU A 42 -26.38 -2.78 -15.64
N GLN A 43 -27.54 -3.22 -15.22
CA GLN A 43 -27.84 -3.58 -13.85
C GLN A 43 -26.90 -4.69 -13.45
N ASP A 44 -25.70 -4.33 -13.08
CA ASP A 44 -24.87 -5.18 -12.25
C ASP A 44 -24.36 -4.33 -11.10
N THR A 45 -24.95 -4.62 -10.00
CA THR A 45 -24.68 -4.30 -8.62
C THR A 45 -23.24 -3.79 -8.36
N GLU A 46 -22.94 -2.54 -8.71
CA GLU A 46 -21.94 -1.79 -7.99
C GLU A 46 -22.48 -1.67 -6.56
N LYS A 47 -22.05 -2.56 -5.69
CA LYS A 47 -22.29 -2.46 -4.26
C LYS A 47 -21.73 -1.10 -3.83
N LYS A 48 -22.63 -0.15 -3.57
CA LYS A 48 -22.26 1.13 -2.96
C LYS A 48 -21.31 0.84 -1.80
N PRO A 49 -20.19 1.54 -1.69
CA PRO A 49 -19.22 1.27 -0.64
C PRO A 49 -19.93 1.32 0.71
N THR A 50 -19.95 0.20 1.40
CA THR A 50 -20.57 0.09 2.71
C THR A 50 -19.74 0.87 3.72
N TRP A 51 -20.34 1.29 4.84
CA TRP A 51 -19.57 1.93 5.91
C TRP A 51 -18.38 1.04 6.36
N LYS A 52 -18.50 -0.28 6.24
CA LYS A 52 -17.44 -1.26 6.55
C LYS A 52 -16.27 -1.14 5.58
N SER A 53 -16.51 -1.03 4.27
CA SER A 53 -15.42 -0.84 3.31
C SER A 53 -14.72 0.51 3.51
N LYS A 54 -15.49 1.59 3.76
CA LYS A 54 -14.90 2.90 4.07
C LYS A 54 -14.07 2.89 5.35
N LEU A 55 -14.49 2.13 6.36
CA LEU A 55 -13.73 1.96 7.60
C LEU A 55 -12.43 1.19 7.36
N VAL A 56 -12.49 0.13 6.55
CA VAL A 56 -11.31 -0.63 6.14
C VAL A 56 -10.33 0.28 5.40
N ASP A 57 -10.80 1.04 4.40
CA ASP A 57 -9.98 1.99 3.66
C ASP A 57 -9.35 3.05 4.58
N ALA A 58 -10.13 3.60 5.53
CA ALA A 58 -9.64 4.57 6.50
C ALA A 58 -8.55 3.99 7.42
N ILE A 59 -8.69 2.74 7.84
CA ILE A 59 -7.70 2.06 8.66
C ILE A 59 -6.46 1.74 7.82
N GLU A 60 -6.60 1.20 6.62
CA GLU A 60 -5.47 0.80 5.78
C GLU A 60 -4.64 1.99 5.30
N PHE A 61 -5.29 3.05 4.88
CA PHE A 61 -4.61 4.24 4.35
C PHE A 61 -4.28 5.28 5.44
N GLY A 62 -5.15 5.42 6.43
CA GLY A 62 -5.03 6.43 7.48
C GLY A 62 -4.13 6.00 8.63
N ALA A 63 -4.23 4.75 9.09
CA ALA A 63 -3.51 4.32 10.27
C ALA A 63 -1.98 4.45 10.15
N PRO A 64 -1.32 4.05 9.04
CA PRO A 64 0.12 4.24 8.90
C PRO A 64 0.53 5.73 8.96
N THR A 65 -0.28 6.60 8.36
CA THR A 65 -0.03 8.05 8.36
C THR A 65 -0.16 8.64 9.76
N VAL A 66 -1.27 8.33 10.44
CA VAL A 66 -1.53 8.82 11.80
C VAL A 66 -0.47 8.31 12.77
N LEU A 67 -0.09 7.03 12.68
CA LEU A 67 0.94 6.44 13.50
C LEU A 67 2.31 7.11 13.25
N ALA A 68 2.71 7.27 11.99
CA ALA A 68 3.98 7.89 11.64
C ALA A 68 4.06 9.35 12.11
N VAL A 69 3.01 10.13 11.88
CA VAL A 69 2.94 11.53 12.33
C VAL A 69 2.92 11.61 13.85
N GLY A 70 2.10 10.79 14.52
CA GLY A 70 2.02 10.79 15.98
C GLY A 70 3.34 10.42 16.65
N LEU A 71 4.04 9.41 16.15
CA LEU A 71 5.36 9.02 16.64
C LEU A 71 6.43 10.06 16.34
N ALA A 72 6.35 10.75 15.20
CA ALA A 72 7.23 11.87 14.90
C ALA A 72 7.02 13.03 15.89
N VAL A 73 5.76 13.38 16.19
CA VAL A 73 5.42 14.39 17.19
C VAL A 73 5.95 14.02 18.57
N ASP A 74 5.78 12.76 19.00
CA ASP A 74 6.35 12.27 20.26
C ASP A 74 7.86 12.47 20.31
N GLY A 75 8.56 12.12 19.24
CA GLY A 75 10.01 12.26 19.17
C GLY A 75 10.50 13.71 19.17
N PHE A 76 9.77 14.65 18.53
CA PHE A 76 10.12 16.06 18.53
C PHE A 76 9.75 16.79 19.82
N THR A 77 8.65 16.42 20.45
CA THR A 77 8.17 17.10 21.67
C THR A 77 8.72 16.50 22.95
N GLY A 78 9.37 15.33 22.88
CA GLY A 78 9.77 14.55 24.04
C GLY A 78 8.58 14.04 24.88
N ARG A 79 7.37 14.14 24.35
CA ARG A 79 6.16 13.64 25.00
C ARG A 79 5.93 12.21 24.53
N ALA A 80 5.84 11.29 25.46
CA ALA A 80 5.66 9.87 25.19
C ALA A 80 4.15 9.53 25.05
N LEU A 81 3.38 10.23 24.21
CA LEU A 81 1.94 10.02 24.08
C LEU A 81 1.62 8.63 23.53
N LEU A 82 2.28 8.23 22.45
CA LEU A 82 2.12 6.92 21.84
C LEU A 82 3.11 5.88 22.39
N SER A 83 4.32 6.28 22.76
CA SER A 83 5.30 5.39 23.36
C SER A 83 4.94 5.01 24.80
N ALA A 84 4.27 5.90 25.57
CA ALA A 84 3.77 5.61 26.91
C ALA A 84 2.60 4.61 26.93
N ALA A 85 1.93 4.39 25.81
CA ALA A 85 0.82 3.43 25.70
C ALA A 85 1.25 1.96 25.77
N GLY A 86 2.49 1.65 26.14
CA GLY A 86 3.01 0.27 26.23
C GLY A 86 3.22 -0.42 24.87
N TRP A 87 3.21 0.34 23.77
CA TRP A 87 3.28 -0.18 22.41
C TRP A 87 4.72 -0.34 21.92
N SER A 88 5.70 0.23 22.62
CA SER A 88 7.12 0.02 22.34
C SER A 88 7.64 -1.17 23.13
N ILE A 89 8.03 -2.22 22.42
CA ILE A 89 8.65 -3.40 23.03
C ILE A 89 10.16 -3.18 23.04
N PRO A 90 10.85 -3.29 24.19
CA PRO A 90 12.30 -3.27 24.22
C PRO A 90 12.80 -4.50 23.47
N VAL A 91 13.37 -4.28 22.29
CA VAL A 91 13.88 -5.34 21.43
C VAL A 91 15.41 -5.30 21.46
N PRO A 92 16.11 -6.43 21.73
CA PRO A 92 17.54 -6.49 21.52
C PRO A 92 17.83 -6.19 20.03
N PHE A 93 18.95 -5.53 19.77
CA PHE A 93 19.32 -5.10 18.39
C PHE A 93 18.37 -4.10 17.74
N SER A 94 17.72 -3.25 18.55
CA SER A 94 16.77 -2.23 18.11
C SER A 94 17.27 -1.37 16.94
N GLU A 95 18.58 -1.05 16.91
CA GLU A 95 19.19 -0.29 15.82
C GLU A 95 19.13 -1.04 14.48
N GLY A 96 19.41 -2.34 14.48
CA GLY A 96 19.30 -3.18 13.29
C GLY A 96 17.86 -3.20 12.74
N PHE A 97 16.86 -3.31 13.61
CA PHE A 97 15.46 -3.23 13.20
C PHE A 97 15.09 -1.86 12.63
N GLN A 98 15.58 -0.77 13.24
CA GLN A 98 15.34 0.58 12.73
C GLN A 98 16.00 0.83 11.37
N ILE A 99 17.21 0.33 11.16
CA ILE A 99 17.89 0.37 9.85
C ILE A 99 17.09 -0.44 8.82
N LEU A 100 16.69 -1.68 9.16
CA LEU A 100 15.87 -2.50 8.28
C LEU A 100 14.54 -1.80 7.93
N GLY A 101 13.88 -1.22 8.93
CA GLY A 101 12.65 -0.44 8.74
C GLY A 101 12.85 0.71 7.75
N THR A 102 13.95 1.43 7.89
CA THR A 102 14.33 2.51 6.97
C THR A 102 14.53 1.99 5.54
N VAL A 103 15.24 0.88 5.37
CA VAL A 103 15.47 0.26 4.04
C VAL A 103 14.13 -0.15 3.42
N LEU A 104 13.22 -0.75 4.20
CA LEU A 104 11.91 -1.16 3.72
C LEU A 104 11.05 0.04 3.28
N LEU A 105 11.10 1.16 4.01
CA LEU A 105 10.42 2.40 3.62
C LEU A 105 10.96 2.95 2.30
N PHE A 106 12.29 3.02 2.16
CA PHE A 106 12.92 3.49 0.92
C PHE A 106 12.71 2.56 -0.29
N ALA A 107 12.43 1.28 -0.06
CA ALA A 107 12.02 0.35 -1.11
C ALA A 107 10.52 0.45 -1.42
N GLY A 108 9.68 0.52 -0.39
CA GLY A 108 8.23 0.49 -0.51
C GLY A 108 7.63 1.77 -1.07
N LEU A 109 8.06 2.95 -0.61
CA LEU A 109 7.51 4.24 -1.03
C LEU A 109 7.67 4.49 -2.54
N PRO A 110 8.86 4.32 -3.16
CA PRO A 110 9.00 4.46 -4.60
C PRO A 110 8.21 3.41 -5.38
N LEU A 111 8.16 2.17 -4.89
CA LEU A 111 7.40 1.09 -5.51
C LEU A 111 5.89 1.42 -5.51
N PHE A 112 5.37 1.93 -4.39
CA PHE A 112 3.99 2.39 -4.29
C PHE A 112 3.72 3.55 -5.25
N THR A 113 4.56 4.57 -5.24
CA THR A 113 4.43 5.75 -6.10
C THR A 113 4.43 5.35 -7.59
N ALA A 114 5.36 4.46 -7.99
CA ALA A 114 5.41 3.95 -9.36
C ALA A 114 4.17 3.12 -9.72
N GLY A 115 3.72 2.24 -8.83
CA GLY A 115 2.52 1.44 -9.01
C GLY A 115 1.27 2.30 -9.15
N ALA A 116 1.06 3.24 -8.25
CA ALA A 116 -0.07 4.17 -8.23
C ALA A 116 -0.09 5.06 -9.50
N TYR A 117 1.07 5.61 -9.89
CA TYR A 117 1.19 6.40 -11.11
C TYR A 117 0.81 5.61 -12.37
N LEU A 118 1.33 4.39 -12.50
CA LEU A 118 1.05 3.54 -13.67
C LEU A 118 -0.41 3.12 -13.72
N THR A 119 -1.00 2.76 -12.59
CA THR A 119 -2.41 2.40 -12.49
C THR A 119 -3.29 3.60 -12.82
N GLY A 120 -3.02 4.77 -12.25
CA GLY A 120 -3.72 6.00 -12.57
C GLY A 120 -3.65 6.32 -14.07
N ARG A 121 -2.43 6.34 -14.64
CA ARG A 121 -2.21 6.75 -16.03
C ARG A 121 -2.75 5.77 -17.07
N TYR A 122 -2.68 4.47 -16.83
CA TYR A 122 -2.99 3.46 -17.87
C TYR A 122 -4.30 2.72 -17.63
N VAL A 123 -4.77 2.65 -16.39
CA VAL A 123 -5.98 1.93 -16.03
C VAL A 123 -7.12 2.90 -15.77
N TYR A 124 -7.00 3.75 -14.77
CA TYR A 124 -8.09 4.65 -14.37
C TYR A 124 -8.35 5.81 -15.33
N SER A 125 -7.38 6.17 -16.17
CA SER A 125 -7.61 7.17 -17.25
C SER A 125 -8.49 6.68 -18.38
N ARG A 126 -9.00 5.45 -18.32
CA ARG A 126 -9.82 4.83 -19.36
C ARG A 126 -11.14 4.31 -18.78
N PRO A 127 -12.21 4.28 -19.58
CA PRO A 127 -13.45 3.67 -19.16
C PRO A 127 -13.24 2.18 -18.83
N PRO A 128 -14.02 1.61 -17.91
CA PRO A 128 -13.85 0.21 -17.45
C PRO A 128 -13.75 -0.83 -18.56
N THR A 129 -14.50 -0.61 -19.67
CA THR A 129 -14.51 -1.49 -20.85
C THR A 129 -13.19 -1.52 -21.62
N ASP A 130 -12.38 -0.45 -21.52
CA ASP A 130 -11.16 -0.26 -22.32
C ASP A 130 -9.88 -0.32 -21.48
N ARG A 131 -9.99 -0.71 -20.22
CA ARG A 131 -8.85 -0.81 -19.32
C ARG A 131 -7.90 -1.92 -19.76
N PRO A 132 -6.64 -1.60 -20.12
CA PRO A 132 -5.68 -2.63 -20.52
C PRO A 132 -5.17 -3.41 -19.31
N LEU A 133 -4.83 -4.68 -19.52
CA LEU A 133 -4.05 -5.42 -18.54
C LEU A 133 -2.67 -4.78 -18.37
N LEU A 134 -2.40 -4.22 -17.19
CA LEU A 134 -1.18 -3.50 -16.92
C LEU A 134 -0.01 -4.45 -16.71
N GLN A 135 0.97 -4.38 -17.63
CA GLN A 135 2.19 -5.23 -17.62
C GLN A 135 3.47 -4.38 -17.76
N LYS A 136 3.43 -3.10 -17.34
CA LYS A 136 4.55 -2.14 -17.45
C LYS A 136 5.18 -1.89 -16.09
N GLY A 137 6.45 -1.45 -16.09
CA GLY A 137 7.19 -1.15 -14.86
C GLY A 137 7.24 -2.34 -13.91
N PRO A 138 6.94 -2.17 -12.61
CA PRO A 138 6.98 -3.25 -11.64
C PRO A 138 5.99 -4.38 -11.96
N TYR A 139 4.87 -4.10 -12.66
CA TYR A 139 3.89 -5.10 -13.10
C TYR A 139 4.46 -6.08 -14.13
N ARG A 140 5.60 -5.78 -14.74
CA ARG A 140 6.30 -6.74 -15.62
C ARG A 140 6.84 -7.94 -14.86
N PHE A 141 7.17 -7.77 -13.58
CA PHE A 141 7.85 -8.77 -12.76
C PHE A 141 6.91 -9.43 -11.76
N ILE A 142 6.01 -8.63 -11.16
CA ILE A 142 5.07 -9.07 -10.12
C ILE A 142 3.67 -8.53 -10.42
N ARG A 143 2.64 -9.29 -10.05
CA ARG A 143 1.25 -8.92 -10.35
C ARG A 143 0.68 -7.87 -9.42
N HIS A 144 1.14 -7.84 -8.17
CA HIS A 144 0.61 -6.97 -7.14
C HIS A 144 1.68 -6.07 -6.48
N PRO A 145 2.33 -5.18 -7.27
CA PRO A 145 3.39 -4.32 -6.74
C PRO A 145 2.88 -3.32 -5.70
N ILE A 146 1.66 -2.81 -5.84
CA ILE A 146 1.05 -1.88 -4.87
C ILE A 146 0.87 -2.58 -3.52
N TYR A 147 0.34 -3.81 -3.50
CA TYR A 147 0.18 -4.56 -2.25
C TYR A 147 1.52 -4.92 -1.59
N LEU A 148 2.53 -5.28 -2.40
CA LEU A 148 3.89 -5.47 -1.87
C LEU A 148 4.42 -4.17 -1.26
N ALA A 149 4.22 -3.05 -1.93
CA ALA A 149 4.64 -1.75 -1.43
C ALA A 149 3.96 -1.39 -0.10
N PHE A 150 2.66 -1.64 0.03
CA PHE A 150 1.94 -1.50 1.30
C PHE A 150 2.56 -2.33 2.42
N MET A 151 2.87 -3.59 2.16
CA MET A 151 3.51 -4.45 3.16
C MET A 151 4.88 -3.91 3.57
N LEU A 152 5.70 -3.49 2.61
CA LEU A 152 7.02 -2.94 2.87
C LEU A 152 6.94 -1.65 3.70
N VAL A 153 6.04 -0.73 3.33
CA VAL A 153 5.85 0.55 4.05
C VAL A 153 5.33 0.30 5.46
N ALA A 154 4.34 -0.55 5.62
CA ALA A 154 3.75 -0.84 6.93
C ALA A 154 4.75 -1.50 7.88
N VAL A 155 5.44 -2.55 7.41
CA VAL A 155 6.50 -3.20 8.19
C VAL A 155 7.64 -2.22 8.46
N GLY A 156 7.99 -1.40 7.46
CA GLY A 156 9.02 -0.37 7.60
C GLY A 156 8.72 0.63 8.71
N PHE A 157 7.49 1.17 8.77
CA PHE A 157 7.08 2.07 9.86
C PHE A 157 7.11 1.39 11.22
N ILE A 158 6.63 0.14 11.32
CA ILE A 158 6.61 -0.62 12.56
C ILE A 158 8.02 -0.86 13.08
N LEU A 159 8.94 -1.28 12.23
CA LEU A 159 10.32 -1.55 12.62
C LEU A 159 11.09 -0.26 12.95
N LEU A 160 10.86 0.82 12.21
CA LEU A 160 11.47 2.11 12.50
C LEU A 160 11.00 2.67 13.84
N ALA A 161 9.70 2.56 14.11
CA ALA A 161 9.09 3.00 15.36
C ALA A 161 9.28 2.01 16.52
N LEU A 162 9.76 0.78 16.26
CA LEU A 162 9.83 -0.34 17.22
C LEU A 162 8.48 -0.68 17.84
N ASN A 163 7.43 -0.61 17.03
CA ASN A 163 6.07 -0.92 17.45
C ASN A 163 5.56 -2.18 16.74
N LEU A 164 5.70 -3.32 17.40
CA LEU A 164 5.36 -4.63 16.82
C LEU A 164 3.89 -5.02 16.95
N VAL A 165 3.11 -4.27 17.72
CA VAL A 165 1.70 -4.63 17.99
C VAL A 165 0.81 -4.54 16.74
N MET A 166 1.21 -3.70 15.78
CA MET A 166 0.47 -3.54 14.52
C MET A 166 0.80 -4.57 13.42
N LEU A 167 1.88 -5.35 13.59
CA LEU A 167 2.36 -6.33 12.58
C LEU A 167 1.29 -7.35 12.15
N PRO A 168 0.55 -8.01 13.06
CA PRO A 168 -0.45 -8.99 12.66
C PRO A 168 -1.61 -8.40 11.86
N LEU A 169 -2.04 -7.20 12.20
CA LEU A 169 -3.15 -6.52 11.53
C LEU A 169 -2.80 -6.15 10.09
N VAL A 170 -1.62 -5.59 9.90
CA VAL A 170 -1.15 -5.20 8.56
C VAL A 170 -0.94 -6.41 7.66
N TYR A 171 -0.34 -7.48 8.18
CA TYR A 171 -0.12 -8.70 7.43
C TYR A 171 -1.44 -9.38 7.01
N MET A 172 -2.43 -9.41 7.89
CA MET A 172 -3.68 -10.09 7.63
C MET A 172 -4.51 -9.39 6.54
N PHE A 173 -4.55 -8.06 6.51
CA PHE A 173 -5.36 -7.32 5.56
C PHE A 173 -4.74 -7.23 4.16
N THR A 174 -3.46 -6.93 4.05
CA THR A 174 -2.85 -6.61 2.75
C THR A 174 -2.38 -7.83 1.96
N ALA A 175 -1.82 -8.85 2.63
CA ALA A 175 -1.18 -9.96 1.93
C ALA A 175 -2.15 -11.05 1.48
N ILE A 176 -3.25 -11.24 2.18
CA ILE A 176 -4.10 -12.44 2.01
C ILE A 176 -5.44 -12.09 1.37
N THR A 177 -6.05 -10.99 1.75
CA THR A 177 -7.45 -10.71 1.43
C THR A 177 -7.62 -10.12 0.04
N TYR A 178 -6.93 -9.06 -0.29
CA TYR A 178 -7.11 -8.34 -1.56
C TYR A 178 -6.72 -9.12 -2.81
N PRO A 179 -5.51 -9.71 -2.94
CA PRO A 179 -5.15 -10.43 -4.15
C PRO A 179 -6.00 -11.65 -4.43
N LYS A 180 -6.56 -12.29 -3.37
CA LYS A 180 -7.45 -13.43 -3.53
C LYS A 180 -8.81 -13.04 -4.09
N GLN A 181 -9.29 -11.84 -3.79
CA GLN A 181 -10.55 -11.31 -4.31
C GLN A 181 -10.38 -10.71 -5.71
N GLU A 182 -9.26 -10.02 -5.96
CA GLU A 182 -9.01 -9.33 -7.21
C GLU A 182 -8.64 -10.28 -8.37
N GLU A 183 -7.81 -11.31 -8.14
CA GLU A 183 -7.38 -12.22 -9.21
C GLU A 183 -8.54 -12.93 -9.94
N PRO A 184 -9.59 -13.44 -9.27
CA PRO A 184 -10.76 -13.99 -9.96
C PRO A 184 -11.49 -12.98 -10.85
N GLU A 185 -11.59 -11.73 -10.44
CA GLU A 185 -12.22 -10.66 -11.22
C GLU A 185 -11.37 -10.31 -12.43
N LEU A 186 -10.06 -10.23 -12.28
CA LEU A 186 -9.14 -10.02 -13.40
C LEU A 186 -9.14 -11.18 -14.40
N ILE A 187 -9.33 -12.42 -13.94
CA ILE A 187 -9.54 -13.56 -14.83
C ILE A 187 -10.85 -13.45 -15.60
N LYS A 188 -11.94 -12.99 -14.95
CA LYS A 188 -13.22 -12.76 -15.64
C LYS A 188 -13.10 -11.67 -16.69
N LEU A 189 -12.36 -10.59 -16.39
CA LEU A 189 -12.21 -9.43 -17.25
C LEU A 189 -11.29 -9.70 -18.46
N TYR A 190 -10.12 -10.31 -18.21
CA TYR A 190 -9.06 -10.47 -19.23
C TYR A 190 -8.89 -11.90 -19.74
N GLY A 191 -9.58 -12.88 -19.16
CA GLY A 191 -9.60 -14.27 -19.63
C GLY A 191 -8.22 -14.92 -19.72
N GLY A 192 -7.93 -15.41 -20.92
CA GLY A 192 -6.67 -16.11 -21.24
C GLY A 192 -5.43 -15.23 -21.09
N ALA A 193 -5.53 -13.94 -21.42
CA ALA A 193 -4.41 -13.00 -21.31
C ALA A 193 -3.93 -12.84 -19.85
N TYR A 194 -4.86 -12.83 -18.88
CA TYR A 194 -4.47 -12.78 -17.46
C TYR A 194 -3.86 -14.09 -17.00
N ARG A 195 -4.37 -15.23 -17.45
CA ARG A 195 -3.79 -16.56 -17.11
C ARG A 195 -2.36 -16.70 -17.64
N GLU A 196 -2.10 -16.24 -18.87
CA GLU A 196 -0.75 -16.21 -19.43
C GLU A 196 0.18 -15.28 -18.62
N TYR A 197 -0.32 -14.10 -18.23
CA TYR A 197 0.39 -13.18 -17.35
C TYR A 197 0.71 -13.82 -16.00
N GLN A 198 -0.23 -14.57 -15.40
CA GLN A 198 0.01 -15.33 -14.17
C GLN A 198 1.10 -16.38 -14.30
N GLN A 199 1.25 -17.01 -15.47
CA GLN A 199 2.30 -18.00 -15.70
C GLN A 199 3.70 -17.36 -15.71
N ARG A 200 3.82 -16.15 -16.26
CA ARG A 200 5.10 -15.45 -16.42
C ARG A 200 5.53 -14.64 -15.20
N THR A 201 4.59 -14.22 -14.36
CA THR A 201 4.84 -13.30 -13.24
C THR A 201 4.51 -13.95 -11.90
N GLY A 202 5.24 -13.57 -10.86
CA GLY A 202 4.87 -13.93 -9.49
C GLY A 202 3.82 -13.01 -8.90
N ARG A 203 3.25 -13.38 -7.75
CA ARG A 203 2.27 -12.53 -7.06
C ARG A 203 2.95 -11.32 -6.42
N PHE A 204 3.94 -11.56 -5.56
CA PHE A 204 4.70 -10.54 -4.84
C PHE A 204 6.21 -10.63 -5.12
N LEU A 205 6.71 -11.77 -5.55
CA LEU A 205 8.11 -11.97 -5.93
C LEU A 205 8.19 -12.33 -7.40
N PRO A 206 9.24 -11.90 -8.12
CA PRO A 206 9.46 -12.32 -9.50
C PRO A 206 9.52 -13.84 -9.60
N LYS A 207 8.93 -14.39 -10.67
CA LYS A 207 9.18 -15.81 -11.00
C LYS A 207 10.53 -15.92 -11.69
N PHE A 208 11.43 -16.63 -11.04
CA PHE A 208 12.66 -17.06 -11.72
C PHE A 208 12.30 -18.22 -12.65
N ARG A 209 12.45 -18.02 -13.95
CA ARG A 209 12.40 -19.14 -14.90
C ARG A 209 13.54 -20.08 -14.54
N ARG A 210 13.21 -21.28 -14.07
CA ARG A 210 14.16 -22.40 -14.16
C ARG A 210 14.28 -22.70 -15.64
N GLY A 211 15.48 -22.46 -16.22
CA GLY A 211 15.84 -22.84 -17.56
C GLY A 211 15.67 -24.31 -17.79
#